data_b804e30bc9cd6730f0cc3a2dc9dc30e8
#
_entry.id   b804e30bc9cd6730f0cc3a2dc9dc30e8
#
_cell.length_a   1.000
_cell.length_b   1.000
_cell.length_c   1.000
_cell.angle_alpha   90.00
_cell.angle_beta   90.00
_cell.angle_gamma   90.00
#
_symmetry.space_group_name_H-M   'P 1'
#
loop_
_entity.id
_entity.type
_entity.pdbx_description
1 polymer ?
#
loop_
_entity_poly.entity_id
_entity_poly.type
_entity_poly.pdbx_seq_one_letter_code
_entity_poly.pdbx_strand_id
1 'polypeptide(L)' 'MSSYTYSGTVNGMTCGHCVASVTEEVQEIPGVEHVDVVLETGSLTVTSAEPLDDATVRSAVEEAGYQLA' A
#
# COMPACT_ATOMS: atom_id res chain seq x y z
N MET A 1 1.88 -17.21 15.45
CA MET A 1 1.71 -16.74 14.08
C MET A 1 2.25 -15.35 13.96
N SER A 2 3.08 -15.16 12.97
CA SER A 2 3.71 -13.87 12.78
C SER A 2 2.99 -13.09 11.70
N SER A 3 2.72 -11.82 11.97
CA SER A 3 2.26 -10.92 10.95
C SER A 3 3.16 -9.69 10.96
N TYR A 4 3.31 -9.09 9.80
CA TYR A 4 4.18 -7.94 9.61
C TYR A 4 3.32 -6.77 9.15
N THR A 5 3.65 -5.58 9.64
CA THR A 5 2.93 -4.36 9.27
C THR A 5 3.91 -3.40 8.62
N TYR A 6 3.55 -2.93 7.44
CA TYR A 6 4.28 -1.88 6.73
C TYR A 6 3.45 -0.61 6.79
N SER A 7 4.08 0.51 7.10
CA SER A 7 3.41 1.81 7.12
C SER A 7 4.18 2.80 6.25
N GLY A 8 3.45 3.57 5.48
CA GLY A 8 4.04 4.59 4.63
C GLY A 8 3.02 5.65 4.27
N THR A 9 3.43 6.57 3.42
CA THR A 9 2.56 7.64 2.95
C THR A 9 2.57 7.66 1.44
N VAL A 10 1.38 7.70 0.83
CA VAL A 10 1.22 7.74 -0.62
C VAL A 10 0.90 9.17 -1.03
N ASN A 11 1.69 9.70 -1.96
CA ASN A 11 1.49 11.03 -2.50
C ASN A 11 0.69 10.99 -3.79
N GLY A 12 -0.09 12.04 -4.04
CA GLY A 12 -0.82 12.20 -5.28
C GLY A 12 -2.24 11.66 -5.29
N MET A 13 -2.69 11.05 -4.21
CA MET A 13 -4.08 10.60 -4.11
C MET A 13 -5.00 11.79 -3.90
N THR A 14 -6.05 11.90 -4.73
CA THR A 14 -6.96 13.03 -4.67
C THR A 14 -8.43 12.61 -4.57
N CYS A 15 -8.73 11.33 -4.67
CA CYS A 15 -10.13 10.84 -4.63
C CYS A 15 -10.17 9.37 -4.25
N GLY A 16 -11.39 8.87 -4.05
CA GLY A 16 -11.61 7.47 -3.66
C GLY A 16 -11.12 6.45 -4.68
N HIS A 17 -11.13 6.80 -5.96
CA HIS A 17 -10.62 5.92 -7.01
C HIS A 17 -9.12 5.69 -6.84
N CYS A 18 -8.41 6.71 -6.37
CA CYS A 18 -6.98 6.62 -6.12
C CYS A 18 -6.70 5.60 -5.01
N VAL A 19 -7.50 5.65 -3.95
CA VAL A 19 -7.40 4.69 -2.85
C VAL A 19 -7.62 3.26 -3.35
N ALA A 20 -8.64 3.06 -4.18
CA ALA A 20 -8.94 1.75 -4.73
C ALA A 20 -7.81 1.22 -5.60
N SER A 21 -7.22 2.07 -6.44
CA SER A 21 -6.10 1.67 -7.31
C SER A 21 -4.89 1.23 -6.50
N VAL A 22 -4.52 2.01 -5.49
CA VAL A 22 -3.39 1.67 -4.63
C VAL A 22 -3.67 0.37 -3.87
N THR A 23 -4.88 0.23 -3.34
CA THR A 23 -5.27 -0.97 -2.60
C THR A 23 -5.16 -2.21 -3.47
N GLU A 24 -5.68 -2.16 -4.68
CA GLU A 24 -5.64 -3.30 -5.61
C GLU A 24 -4.20 -3.71 -5.94
N GLU A 25 -3.35 -2.74 -6.26
CA GLU A 25 -1.96 -3.04 -6.61
C GLU A 25 -1.19 -3.62 -5.44
N VAL A 26 -1.37 -3.06 -4.26
CA VAL A 26 -0.68 -3.55 -3.07
C VAL A 26 -1.18 -4.94 -2.67
N GLN A 27 -2.47 -5.22 -2.85
CA GLN A 27 -3.03 -6.53 -2.56
C GLN A 27 -2.47 -7.64 -3.46
N GLU A 28 -1.93 -7.29 -4.61
CA GLU A 28 -1.33 -8.28 -5.52
C GLU A 28 0.03 -8.76 -5.02
N ILE A 29 0.63 -8.10 -4.06
CA ILE A 29 1.91 -8.53 -3.49
C ILE A 29 1.70 -9.85 -2.75
N PRO A 30 2.51 -10.89 -3.05
CA PRO A 30 2.36 -12.17 -2.35
C PRO A 30 2.53 -12.03 -0.85
N GLY A 31 1.65 -12.67 -0.10
CA GLY A 31 1.68 -12.64 1.36
C GLY A 31 0.87 -11.53 2.00
N VAL A 32 0.40 -10.56 1.23
CA VAL A 32 -0.41 -9.47 1.77
C VAL A 32 -1.78 -10.00 2.19
N GLU A 33 -2.18 -9.71 3.42
CA GLU A 33 -3.44 -10.13 3.99
C GLU A 33 -4.45 -9.00 4.07
N HIS A 34 -3.97 -7.79 4.34
CA HIS A 34 -4.84 -6.64 4.52
C HIS A 34 -4.15 -5.36 4.11
N VAL A 35 -4.89 -4.47 3.47
CA VAL A 35 -4.40 -3.15 3.05
C VAL A 35 -5.38 -2.10 3.54
N ASP A 36 -4.86 -1.07 4.20
CA ASP A 36 -5.66 0.05 4.66
C ASP A 36 -5.05 1.35 4.14
N VAL A 37 -5.86 2.15 3.48
CA VAL A 37 -5.42 3.42 2.90
C VAL A 37 -6.37 4.51 3.37
N VAL A 38 -5.81 5.60 3.91
CA VAL A 38 -6.57 6.74 4.36
C VAL A 38 -6.32 7.90 3.41
N LEU A 39 -7.36 8.31 2.69
CA LEU A 39 -7.25 9.35 1.68
C LEU A 39 -6.82 10.70 2.28
N GLU A 40 -7.39 11.08 3.41
CA GLU A 40 -7.13 12.38 4.02
C GLU A 40 -5.67 12.62 4.35
N THR A 41 -4.98 11.59 4.78
CA THR A 41 -3.58 11.71 5.21
C THR A 41 -2.61 11.09 4.21
N GLY A 42 -3.11 10.30 3.27
CA GLY A 42 -2.29 9.50 2.37
C GLY A 42 -1.67 8.29 3.06
N SER A 43 -2.11 7.98 4.26
CA SER A 43 -1.53 6.90 5.05
C SER A 43 -1.81 5.54 4.43
N LEU A 44 -0.77 4.71 4.33
CA LEU A 44 -0.87 3.35 3.82
C LEU A 44 -0.37 2.39 4.90
N THR A 45 -1.22 1.43 5.28
CA THR A 45 -0.85 0.39 6.22
C THR A 45 -1.13 -0.96 5.59
N VAL A 46 -0.12 -1.82 5.54
CA VAL A 46 -0.23 -3.13 4.92
C VAL A 46 0.13 -4.20 5.94
N THR A 47 -0.76 -5.17 6.09
CA THR A 47 -0.52 -6.33 6.95
C THR A 47 -0.26 -7.54 6.07
N SER A 48 0.80 -8.28 6.36
CA SER A 48 1.16 -9.45 5.57
C SER A 48 1.67 -10.58 6.44
N ALA A 49 1.63 -11.79 5.89
CA ALA A 49 2.16 -12.98 6.54
C ALA A 49 3.68 -13.06 6.43
N GLU A 50 4.26 -12.29 5.52
CA GLU A 50 5.71 -12.26 5.28
C GLU A 50 6.22 -10.84 5.38
N PRO A 51 7.51 -10.64 5.72
CA PRO A 51 8.08 -9.29 5.76
C PRO A 51 7.97 -8.61 4.39
N LEU A 52 7.56 -7.36 4.40
CA LEU A 52 7.45 -6.57 3.18
C LEU A 52 8.66 -5.68 3.00
N ASP A 53 9.20 -5.73 1.79
CA ASP A 53 10.29 -4.88 1.38
C ASP A 53 9.74 -3.51 0.96
N ASP A 54 10.38 -2.44 1.39
CA ASP A 54 9.98 -1.09 1.00
C ASP A 54 9.94 -0.96 -0.52
N ALA A 55 10.93 -1.52 -1.21
CA ALA A 55 11.00 -1.46 -2.66
C ALA A 55 9.81 -2.17 -3.32
N THR A 56 9.35 -3.26 -2.74
CA THR A 56 8.19 -4.01 -3.27
C THR A 56 6.91 -3.20 -3.13
N VAL A 57 6.71 -2.59 -1.97
CA VAL A 57 5.51 -1.76 -1.74
C VAL A 57 5.57 -0.51 -2.60
N ARG A 58 6.73 0.12 -2.71
CA ARG A 58 6.95 1.30 -3.55
C ARG A 58 6.62 1.00 -5.01
N SER A 59 7.09 -0.14 -5.50
CA SER A 59 6.83 -0.57 -6.86
C SER A 59 5.32 -0.73 -7.13
N ALA A 60 4.60 -1.32 -6.18
CA ALA A 60 3.15 -1.49 -6.31
C ALA A 60 2.43 -0.14 -6.35
N VAL A 61 2.84 0.80 -5.49
CA VAL A 61 2.27 2.14 -5.47
C VAL A 61 2.54 2.87 -6.79
N GLU A 62 3.73 2.71 -7.34
CA GLU A 62 4.09 3.33 -8.62
C GLU A 62 3.31 2.72 -9.77
N GLU A 63 3.05 1.42 -9.74
CA GLU A 63 2.21 0.76 -10.74
C GLU A 63 0.79 1.32 -10.73
N ALA A 64 0.31 1.74 -9.59
CA ALA A 64 -1.00 2.38 -9.47
C ALA A 64 -1.00 3.82 -9.98
N GLY A 65 0.17 4.38 -10.27
CA GLY A 65 0.31 5.75 -10.78
C GLY A 65 0.57 6.79 -9.70
N TYR A 66 0.99 6.37 -8.51
CA TYR A 66 1.26 7.27 -7.39
C TYR A 66 2.68 7.09 -6.89
N GLN A 67 3.05 7.80 -5.84
CA GLN A 67 4.37 7.74 -5.28
C GLN A 67 4.32 7.51 -3.77
N LEU A 68 5.22 6.66 -3.31
CA LEU A 68 5.39 6.43 -1.88
C LEU A 68 6.40 7.46 -1.35
N ALA A 69 5.98 8.19 -0.35
CA ALA A 69 6.83 9.22 0.25
C ALA A 69 7.91 8.58 1.13
#